data_bdf9a9dd068dcf200703a105521860c7
#
_entry.id   bdf9a9dd068dcf200703a105521860c7
#
_cell.length_a   1.000
_cell.length_b   1.000
_cell.length_c   1.000
_cell.angle_alpha   90.00
_cell.angle_beta   90.00
_cell.angle_gamma   90.00
#
_symmetry.space_group_name_H-M   'P 1'
#
loop_
_entity.id
_entity.type
_entity.pdbx_description
1 polymer ?
#
loop_
_entity_poly.entity_id
_entity_poly.type
_entity_poly.pdbx_seq_one_letter_code
_entity_poly.pdbx_strand_id
1 'polypeptide(L)'
;PGWQFWNDAPEFARRVYSDIRNLVRRDRNHACVWLWEPILNETWYPDDFAKKTRELVDQEYPYPYCYSGCDSGARGKEYFPVLFTHPSFDGKAWGDPNADPKITYFTREWGDNVDDWSSHNSPSRVARNWGEQPMLIQARHYANPTYTYTCYDALYRTPRQHVGGCLWHSFDHQRGYHPDPFYGGLMDVFRQPKYSYYMFKAQRSPEKQERLFETGPMVYIAHEMTPFSSKDVTVYSNCEEVRLTFMRDGKVSTYSKPLTEAGMPSPVITFPDVYDFQMDKAMSRKKKQEDVLLLAEGLIDGKVVATHEVHPARRPEKLLLWVDNEGVNLKADGSDFVTVVAAVADKNGNIKRL
;
A
#
# COMPACT_ATOMS: atom_id res chain seq x y z
N PRO A 1 -2.89 13.73 20.95
CA PRO A 1 -2.89 15.17 21.21
C PRO A 1 -1.80 15.85 20.41
N GLY A 2 -2.07 17.04 19.89
CA GLY A 2 -1.14 17.76 19.04
C GLY A 2 0.11 18.18 19.81
N TRP A 3 1.23 18.23 19.12
CA TRP A 3 2.56 18.59 19.62
C TRP A 3 2.65 19.97 20.31
N GLN A 4 1.73 20.87 20.04
CA GLN A 4 1.66 22.19 20.66
C GLN A 4 1.03 22.20 22.07
N PHE A 5 0.44 21.12 22.53
CA PHE A 5 -0.40 21.11 23.74
C PHE A 5 0.25 20.51 24.98
N TRP A 6 1.57 20.30 24.99
CA TRP A 6 2.27 19.71 26.14
C TRP A 6 1.98 20.43 27.45
N ASN A 7 2.05 21.76 27.46
CA ASN A 7 1.90 22.58 28.68
C ASN A 7 0.45 23.00 28.96
N ASP A 8 -0.47 22.75 28.07
CA ASP A 8 -1.86 23.23 28.20
C ASP A 8 -2.75 22.31 29.07
N ALA A 9 -2.24 21.13 29.43
CA ALA A 9 -2.95 20.17 30.24
C ALA A 9 -2.04 19.64 31.35
N PRO A 10 -2.18 20.12 32.62
CA PRO A 10 -1.33 19.71 33.73
C PRO A 10 -1.30 18.20 33.98
N GLU A 11 -2.40 17.53 33.68
CA GLU A 11 -2.54 16.08 33.84
C GLU A 11 -2.03 15.27 32.63
N PHE A 12 -1.54 15.92 31.60
CA PHE A 12 -1.17 15.27 30.34
C PHE A 12 -0.13 14.17 30.55
N ALA A 13 1.00 14.48 31.17
CA ALA A 13 2.05 13.50 31.41
C ALA A 13 1.56 12.29 32.20
N ARG A 14 0.80 12.54 33.28
CA ARG A 14 0.25 11.48 34.13
C ARG A 14 -0.68 10.55 33.34
N ARG A 15 -1.54 11.10 32.49
CA ARG A 15 -2.44 10.31 31.62
C ARG A 15 -1.67 9.50 30.63
N VAL A 16 -0.68 10.09 29.94
CA VAL A 16 0.17 9.37 28.98
C VAL A 16 0.92 8.22 29.66
N TYR A 17 1.48 8.44 30.86
CA TYR A 17 2.13 7.36 31.61
C TYR A 17 1.18 6.22 31.97
N SER A 18 -0.05 6.55 32.34
CA SER A 18 -1.09 5.55 32.57
C SER A 18 -1.45 4.78 31.29
N ASP A 19 -1.59 5.49 30.18
CA ASP A 19 -1.97 4.89 28.90
C ASP A 19 -0.86 3.98 28.35
N ILE A 20 0.41 4.35 28.49
CA ILE A 20 1.56 3.50 28.13
C ILE A 20 1.51 2.18 28.92
N ARG A 21 1.31 2.24 30.22
CA ARG A 21 1.20 1.02 31.05
C ARG A 21 0.03 0.15 30.61
N ASN A 22 -1.12 0.75 30.40
CA ASN A 22 -2.32 0.03 29.99
C ASN A 22 -2.16 -0.60 28.61
N LEU A 23 -1.57 0.13 27.66
CA LEU A 23 -1.27 -0.39 26.32
C LEU A 23 -0.36 -1.62 26.40
N VAL A 24 0.78 -1.50 27.09
CA VAL A 24 1.72 -2.61 27.23
C VAL A 24 1.08 -3.81 27.93
N ARG A 25 0.38 -3.60 29.04
CA ARG A 25 -0.32 -4.66 29.79
C ARG A 25 -1.37 -5.38 28.95
N ARG A 26 -2.13 -4.63 28.13
CA ARG A 26 -3.16 -5.19 27.26
C ARG A 26 -2.55 -6.07 26.19
N ASP A 27 -1.46 -5.62 25.55
CA ASP A 27 -1.00 -6.19 24.28
C ASP A 27 0.28 -7.06 24.41
N ARG A 28 0.98 -7.06 25.53
CA ARG A 28 2.26 -7.77 25.71
C ARG A 28 2.21 -9.29 25.53
N ASN A 29 1.04 -9.88 25.63
CA ASN A 29 0.85 -11.33 25.40
C ASN A 29 0.50 -11.69 23.95
N HIS A 30 0.41 -10.72 23.06
CA HIS A 30 0.19 -10.96 21.64
C HIS A 30 1.54 -11.16 20.94
N ALA A 31 1.76 -12.34 20.35
CA ALA A 31 3.01 -12.71 19.69
C ALA A 31 3.35 -11.84 18.47
N CYS A 32 2.39 -11.10 17.91
CA CYS A 32 2.61 -10.18 16.80
C CYS A 32 3.16 -8.80 17.24
N VAL A 33 3.13 -8.49 18.54
CA VAL A 33 3.68 -7.21 19.05
C VAL A 33 5.16 -7.40 19.36
N TRP A 34 6.01 -6.68 18.63
CA TRP A 34 7.46 -6.78 18.77
C TRP A 34 8.15 -5.42 19.04
N LEU A 35 7.43 -4.30 18.81
CA LEU A 35 7.96 -2.94 18.98
C LEU A 35 6.92 -2.07 19.71
N TRP A 36 7.39 -1.30 20.68
CA TRP A 36 6.60 -0.33 21.40
C TRP A 36 7.05 1.08 21.02
N GLU A 37 6.12 1.94 20.67
CA GLU A 37 6.38 3.36 20.41
C GLU A 37 5.58 4.23 21.40
N PRO A 38 6.15 4.52 22.58
CA PRO A 38 5.43 5.21 23.65
C PRO A 38 5.30 6.73 23.42
N ILE A 39 6.07 7.29 22.50
CA ILE A 39 6.06 8.73 22.17
C ILE A 39 6.13 8.94 20.68
N LEU A 40 5.48 10.02 20.22
CA LEU A 40 5.45 10.46 18.83
C LEU A 40 6.13 11.83 18.66
N ASN A 41 6.53 12.14 17.42
CA ASN A 41 7.10 13.43 17.02
C ASN A 41 6.16 14.62 17.23
N GLU A 42 4.88 14.41 17.33
CA GLU A 42 3.86 15.46 17.37
C GLU A 42 3.67 16.11 18.75
N THR A 43 4.54 15.85 19.69
CA THR A 43 4.46 16.42 21.05
C THR A 43 5.81 17.02 21.46
N TRP A 44 5.80 18.29 21.84
CA TRP A 44 6.97 18.98 22.38
C TRP A 44 7.08 18.71 23.87
N TYR A 45 7.85 17.73 24.24
CA TYR A 45 8.01 17.24 25.60
C TYR A 45 9.44 17.46 26.11
N PRO A 46 9.64 17.53 27.45
CA PRO A 46 10.97 17.57 28.04
C PRO A 46 11.67 16.21 28.02
N ASP A 47 12.97 16.20 28.13
CA ASP A 47 13.83 15.02 28.07
C ASP A 47 13.46 13.95 29.12
N ASP A 48 13.21 14.37 30.36
CA ASP A 48 12.80 13.48 31.47
C ASP A 48 11.49 12.74 31.17
N PHE A 49 10.59 13.34 30.40
CA PHE A 49 9.39 12.66 29.96
C PHE A 49 9.74 11.50 28.99
N ALA A 50 10.61 11.72 28.01
CA ALA A 50 11.06 10.67 27.10
C ALA A 50 11.71 9.51 27.86
N LYS A 51 12.63 9.83 28.78
CA LYS A 51 13.25 8.84 29.66
C LYS A 51 12.21 8.05 30.46
N LYS A 52 11.23 8.72 31.03
CA LYS A 52 10.18 8.09 31.83
C LYS A 52 9.29 7.17 30.99
N THR A 53 8.94 7.56 29.78
CA THR A 53 8.13 6.70 28.89
C THR A 53 8.87 5.40 28.55
N ARG A 54 10.18 5.46 28.30
CA ARG A 54 11.02 4.27 28.10
C ARG A 54 11.03 3.37 29.34
N GLU A 55 11.29 3.94 30.52
CA GLU A 55 11.29 3.19 31.76
C GLU A 55 9.97 2.45 32.04
N LEU A 56 8.84 3.06 31.67
CA LEU A 56 7.52 2.45 31.85
C LEU A 56 7.34 1.23 30.95
N VAL A 57 7.78 1.31 29.70
CA VAL A 57 7.76 0.13 28.79
C VAL A 57 8.61 -0.98 29.37
N ASP A 58 9.84 -0.68 29.81
CA ASP A 58 10.74 -1.69 30.40
C ASP A 58 10.19 -2.32 31.67
N GLN A 59 9.48 -1.54 32.52
CA GLN A 59 8.82 -2.04 33.74
C GLN A 59 7.67 -2.99 33.42
N GLU A 60 6.88 -2.69 32.42
CA GLU A 60 5.70 -3.50 32.06
C GLU A 60 6.03 -4.68 31.12
N TYR A 61 7.17 -4.61 30.40
CA TYR A 61 7.69 -5.63 29.51
C TYR A 61 9.19 -5.84 29.72
N PRO A 62 9.60 -6.44 30.85
CA PRO A 62 10.99 -6.53 31.29
C PRO A 62 11.78 -7.64 30.58
N TYR A 63 11.80 -7.64 29.26
CA TYR A 63 12.56 -8.61 28.49
C TYR A 63 13.84 -7.98 27.92
N PRO A 64 14.95 -8.74 27.79
CA PRO A 64 16.23 -8.21 27.35
C PRO A 64 16.23 -7.66 25.94
N TYR A 65 15.22 -8.00 25.14
CA TYR A 65 15.02 -7.52 23.77
C TYR A 65 13.71 -6.73 23.64
N CYS A 66 13.40 -5.93 24.64
CA CYS A 66 12.29 -4.98 24.56
C CYS A 66 12.67 -3.85 23.60
N TYR A 67 12.13 -3.91 22.39
CA TYR A 67 12.31 -2.84 21.42
C TYR A 67 11.30 -1.73 21.66
N SER A 68 11.82 -0.53 21.85
CA SER A 68 11.02 0.67 22.03
C SER A 68 11.57 1.77 21.13
N GLY A 69 10.70 2.54 20.51
CA GLY A 69 11.05 3.49 19.49
C GLY A 69 10.55 4.91 19.73
N CYS A 70 11.17 5.85 19.06
CA CYS A 70 10.72 7.22 18.94
C CYS A 70 11.23 7.84 17.64
N ASP A 71 10.81 9.07 17.34
CA ASP A 71 11.29 9.82 16.19
C ASP A 71 12.79 10.14 16.25
N SER A 72 13.50 10.07 15.14
CA SER A 72 14.94 10.37 15.05
C SER A 72 15.27 11.84 15.36
N GLY A 73 14.31 12.73 15.24
CA GLY A 73 14.41 14.15 15.61
C GLY A 73 13.96 14.45 17.04
N ALA A 74 13.49 13.46 17.80
CA ALA A 74 12.94 13.66 19.12
C ALA A 74 13.99 13.97 20.18
N ARG A 75 13.59 14.71 21.21
CA ARG A 75 14.38 14.81 22.47
C ARG A 75 14.35 13.46 23.18
N GLY A 76 15.47 13.09 23.78
CA GLY A 76 15.61 11.82 24.51
C GLY A 76 15.64 10.59 23.59
N LYS A 77 15.91 10.76 22.30
CA LYS A 77 16.07 9.65 21.35
C LYS A 77 17.16 8.65 21.78
N GLU A 78 18.15 9.08 22.50
CA GLU A 78 19.24 8.28 23.05
C GLU A 78 18.78 7.20 24.05
N TYR A 79 17.56 7.29 24.57
CA TYR A 79 16.97 6.25 25.41
C TYR A 79 16.34 5.11 24.61
N PHE A 80 16.22 5.25 23.29
CA PHE A 80 15.50 4.30 22.45
C PHE A 80 16.41 3.57 21.47
N PRO A 81 16.35 2.23 21.39
CA PRO A 81 17.17 1.46 20.45
C PRO A 81 16.63 1.48 19.02
N VAL A 82 15.40 1.93 18.81
CA VAL A 82 14.78 2.03 17.50
C VAL A 82 14.37 3.48 17.24
N LEU A 83 14.76 4.01 16.09
CA LEU A 83 14.41 5.36 15.70
C LEU A 83 13.58 5.36 14.42
N PHE A 84 12.50 6.12 14.42
CA PHE A 84 11.75 6.39 13.20
C PHE A 84 12.52 7.34 12.28
N THR A 85 12.63 6.96 11.02
CA THR A 85 13.13 7.81 9.95
C THR A 85 12.61 7.36 8.59
N HIS A 86 12.60 8.24 7.61
CA HIS A 86 12.19 7.90 6.24
C HIS A 86 13.33 7.27 5.45
N PRO A 87 13.03 6.43 4.43
CA PRO A 87 14.01 5.98 3.46
C PRO A 87 14.45 7.15 2.56
N SER A 88 15.54 6.97 1.82
CA SER A 88 16.00 7.91 0.80
C SER A 88 16.47 7.20 -0.47
N PHE A 89 16.50 7.90 -1.61
CA PHE A 89 16.90 7.32 -2.90
C PHE A 89 18.36 6.88 -2.96
N ASP A 90 19.23 7.49 -2.17
CA ASP A 90 20.65 7.15 -2.12
C ASP A 90 20.96 6.00 -1.14
N GLY A 91 19.94 5.36 -0.60
CA GLY A 91 20.09 4.29 0.37
C GLY A 91 20.45 4.78 1.78
N LYS A 92 20.35 6.08 2.05
CA LYS A 92 20.52 6.66 3.38
C LYS A 92 19.16 7.02 3.95
N ALA A 93 19.00 6.84 5.23
CA ALA A 93 17.85 7.40 5.94
C ALA A 93 18.13 8.88 6.31
N TRP A 94 17.11 9.60 6.71
CA TRP A 94 17.29 10.92 7.28
C TRP A 94 18.12 10.84 8.57
N GLY A 95 19.29 11.48 8.56
CA GLY A 95 20.35 11.19 9.50
C GLY A 95 21.07 9.91 9.05
N ASP A 96 22.36 9.90 8.95
CA ASP A 96 23.09 8.75 8.45
C ASP A 96 22.86 7.52 9.35
N PRO A 97 22.10 6.49 8.90
CA PRO A 97 21.82 5.31 9.70
C PRO A 97 23.08 4.46 9.95
N ASN A 98 24.18 4.72 9.23
CA ASN A 98 25.45 4.06 9.43
C ASN A 98 26.32 4.78 10.47
N ALA A 99 25.92 5.96 10.93
CA ALA A 99 26.68 6.71 11.93
C ALA A 99 26.75 6.01 13.29
N ASP A 100 25.72 5.27 13.69
CA ASP A 100 25.71 4.45 14.89
C ASP A 100 25.19 3.03 14.57
N PRO A 101 26.06 2.02 14.53
CA PRO A 101 25.68 0.65 14.22
C PRO A 101 24.75 0.00 15.27
N LYS A 102 24.58 0.63 16.44
CA LYS A 102 23.68 0.14 17.50
C LYS A 102 22.25 0.59 17.33
N ILE A 103 21.99 1.57 16.47
CA ILE A 103 20.66 2.09 16.22
C ILE A 103 19.98 1.30 15.10
N THR A 104 18.76 0.88 15.35
CA THR A 104 17.86 0.30 14.36
C THR A 104 16.88 1.37 13.90
N TYR A 105 16.62 1.44 12.59
CA TYR A 105 15.68 2.39 12.01
C TYR A 105 14.43 1.69 11.50
N PHE A 106 13.29 2.35 11.69
CA PHE A 106 11.99 1.89 11.23
C PHE A 106 11.15 3.07 10.75
N THR A 107 10.48 2.96 9.62
CA THR A 107 9.57 3.99 9.13
C THR A 107 8.15 3.65 9.57
N ARG A 108 7.64 4.30 10.63
CA ARG A 108 6.27 4.01 11.11
C ARG A 108 5.18 4.53 10.18
N GLU A 109 5.48 5.60 9.46
CA GLU A 109 4.57 6.25 8.51
C GLU A 109 5.31 6.54 7.21
N TRP A 110 5.12 5.78 6.18
CA TRP A 110 5.68 6.11 4.87
C TRP A 110 4.58 6.20 3.81
N GLY A 111 4.81 7.02 2.79
CA GLY A 111 3.85 7.27 1.73
C GLY A 111 2.79 8.34 2.05
N ASP A 112 2.85 9.02 3.19
CA ASP A 112 1.93 10.09 3.60
C ASP A 112 1.90 11.27 2.62
N ASN A 113 2.93 11.45 1.81
CA ASN A 113 2.92 12.44 0.71
C ASN A 113 1.95 12.11 -0.43
N VAL A 114 1.35 10.93 -0.45
CA VAL A 114 0.38 10.55 -1.49
C VAL A 114 -0.88 11.40 -1.39
N ASP A 115 -1.40 11.61 -0.20
CA ASP A 115 -2.53 12.50 0.04
C ASP A 115 -2.57 13.00 1.49
N ASP A 116 -1.54 13.70 1.91
CA ASP A 116 -1.47 14.34 3.22
C ASP A 116 -1.19 15.85 3.09
N TRP A 117 -0.88 16.52 4.19
CA TRP A 117 -0.71 17.97 4.30
C TRP A 117 0.23 18.58 3.26
N SER A 118 1.38 17.95 3.06
CA SER A 118 2.42 18.45 2.15
C SER A 118 2.14 18.10 0.69
N SER A 119 1.12 17.31 0.42
CA SER A 119 0.81 16.80 -0.91
C SER A 119 -0.08 17.72 -1.75
N HIS A 120 -0.51 18.88 -1.22
CA HIS A 120 -1.45 19.79 -1.89
C HIS A 120 -1.09 20.16 -3.32
N ASN A 121 0.20 20.23 -3.62
CA ASN A 121 0.72 20.56 -4.94
C ASN A 121 1.47 19.40 -5.59
N SER A 122 1.41 18.18 -5.00
CA SER A 122 2.06 17.02 -5.59
C SER A 122 1.24 16.44 -6.74
N PRO A 123 1.86 15.76 -7.70
CA PRO A 123 1.13 15.08 -8.78
C PRO A 123 0.11 14.06 -8.28
N SER A 124 0.37 13.39 -7.17
CA SER A 124 -0.53 12.40 -6.58
C SER A 124 -1.79 13.02 -5.98
N ARG A 125 -1.74 14.25 -5.51
CA ARG A 125 -2.89 14.92 -4.93
C ARG A 125 -3.98 15.26 -5.94
N VAL A 126 -3.60 15.52 -7.17
CA VAL A 126 -4.54 15.86 -8.26
C VAL A 126 -5.42 14.67 -8.62
N ALA A 127 -4.97 13.45 -8.30
CA ALA A 127 -5.58 12.19 -8.69
C ALA A 127 -6.00 11.39 -7.46
N ARG A 128 -6.96 11.91 -6.71
CA ARG A 128 -7.35 11.36 -5.41
C ARG A 128 -8.52 10.39 -5.43
N ASN A 129 -9.26 10.36 -6.50
CA ASN A 129 -10.50 9.59 -6.60
C ASN A 129 -10.30 8.23 -7.26
N TRP A 130 -11.42 7.52 -7.35
CA TRP A 130 -11.52 6.34 -8.18
C TRP A 130 -11.42 6.69 -9.67
N GLY A 131 -11.00 5.72 -10.42
CA GLY A 131 -10.79 5.76 -11.85
C GLY A 131 -9.38 5.32 -12.20
N GLU A 132 -9.16 4.91 -13.43
CA GLU A 132 -7.91 4.33 -13.86
C GLU A 132 -6.72 5.26 -13.60
N GLN A 133 -6.79 6.50 -14.05
CA GLN A 133 -5.66 7.43 -13.96
C GLN A 133 -5.31 7.83 -12.51
N PRO A 134 -6.27 8.20 -11.65
CA PRO A 134 -6.01 8.44 -10.24
C PRO A 134 -5.34 7.25 -9.54
N MET A 135 -5.85 6.06 -9.75
CA MET A 135 -5.32 4.85 -9.12
C MET A 135 -3.93 4.46 -9.63
N LEU A 136 -3.63 4.69 -10.92
CA LEU A 136 -2.29 4.49 -11.48
C LEU A 136 -1.27 5.46 -10.89
N ILE A 137 -1.63 6.75 -10.78
CA ILE A 137 -0.75 7.78 -10.20
C ILE A 137 -0.46 7.45 -8.74
N GLN A 138 -1.47 7.07 -7.96
CA GLN A 138 -1.31 6.68 -6.57
C GLN A 138 -0.39 5.45 -6.43
N ALA A 139 -0.64 4.39 -7.19
CA ALA A 139 0.17 3.18 -7.14
C ALA A 139 1.64 3.46 -7.53
N ARG A 140 1.86 4.33 -8.53
CA ARG A 140 3.21 4.74 -8.91
C ARG A 140 3.90 5.56 -7.82
N HIS A 141 3.16 6.44 -7.13
CA HIS A 141 3.70 7.19 -6.00
C HIS A 141 4.19 6.26 -4.90
N TYR A 142 3.41 5.24 -4.56
CA TYR A 142 3.83 4.25 -3.57
C TYR A 142 4.98 3.36 -4.04
N ALA A 143 5.08 3.07 -5.33
CA ALA A 143 6.10 2.16 -5.85
C ALA A 143 7.48 2.81 -5.96
N ASN A 144 7.68 3.66 -6.95
CA ASN A 144 8.99 4.21 -7.33
C ASN A 144 8.89 5.52 -8.12
N PRO A 145 8.30 6.57 -7.60
CA PRO A 145 8.23 7.85 -8.27
C PRO A 145 9.61 8.52 -8.33
N THR A 146 9.76 9.48 -9.23
CA THR A 146 11.00 10.25 -9.37
C THR A 146 11.06 11.50 -8.49
N TYR A 147 9.97 11.84 -7.82
CA TYR A 147 9.81 13.12 -7.11
C TYR A 147 9.71 13.00 -5.58
N THR A 148 9.72 11.77 -5.04
CA THR A 148 9.75 11.54 -3.60
C THR A 148 10.56 10.29 -3.26
N TYR A 149 11.18 10.30 -2.08
CA TYR A 149 11.90 9.15 -1.52
C TYR A 149 11.04 8.32 -0.55
N THR A 150 9.84 8.78 -0.21
CA THR A 150 8.92 8.03 0.64
C THR A 150 8.15 7.00 -0.18
N CYS A 151 8.84 6.06 -0.78
CA CYS A 151 8.29 5.04 -1.64
C CYS A 151 8.86 3.65 -1.32
N TYR A 152 8.21 2.62 -1.83
CA TYR A 152 8.55 1.24 -1.52
C TYR A 152 9.93 0.83 -2.07
N ASP A 153 10.28 1.28 -3.26
CA ASP A 153 11.59 1.04 -3.85
C ASP A 153 12.72 1.64 -3.01
N ALA A 154 12.55 2.86 -2.51
CA ALA A 154 13.53 3.50 -1.63
C ALA A 154 13.71 2.74 -0.31
N LEU A 155 12.62 2.18 0.25
CA LEU A 155 12.68 1.35 1.45
C LEU A 155 13.59 0.12 1.27
N TYR A 156 13.54 -0.52 0.11
CA TYR A 156 14.40 -1.66 -0.20
C TYR A 156 15.86 -1.30 -0.47
N ARG A 157 16.14 -0.02 -0.78
CA ARG A 157 17.52 0.46 -1.03
C ARG A 157 18.22 0.96 0.23
N THR A 158 17.50 1.11 1.33
CA THR A 158 18.08 1.57 2.59
C THR A 158 19.01 0.52 3.20
N PRO A 159 19.99 0.94 4.04
CA PRO A 159 20.87 0.01 4.74
C PRO A 159 20.13 -0.98 5.64
N ARG A 160 20.76 -2.11 5.95
CA ARG A 160 20.19 -3.17 6.80
C ARG A 160 19.74 -2.73 8.19
N GLN A 161 20.26 -1.62 8.70
CA GLN A 161 19.79 -1.04 9.96
C GLN A 161 18.35 -0.54 9.87
N HIS A 162 17.86 -0.28 8.65
CA HIS A 162 16.47 0.06 8.38
C HIS A 162 15.68 -1.24 8.18
N VAL A 163 14.93 -1.64 9.19
CA VAL A 163 14.32 -2.98 9.25
C VAL A 163 12.92 -3.04 8.66
N GLY A 164 12.40 -1.94 8.15
CA GLY A 164 11.11 -1.93 7.48
C GLY A 164 10.27 -0.68 7.75
N GLY A 165 8.99 -0.78 7.43
CA GLY A 165 8.08 0.35 7.63
C GLY A 165 6.61 -0.03 7.55
N CYS A 166 5.77 0.87 8.04
CA CYS A 166 4.32 0.83 7.95
C CYS A 166 3.83 1.92 7.01
N LEU A 167 2.89 1.58 6.16
CA LEU A 167 2.27 2.52 5.25
C LEU A 167 1.30 3.44 5.99
N TRP A 168 1.37 4.71 5.74
CA TRP A 168 0.34 5.68 6.03
C TRP A 168 -0.36 6.01 4.70
N HIS A 169 -1.55 5.46 4.37
CA HIS A 169 -2.38 4.62 5.21
C HIS A 169 -3.08 3.50 4.40
N SER A 170 -3.76 2.58 5.10
CA SER A 170 -4.37 1.41 4.45
C SER A 170 -5.72 1.70 3.79
N PHE A 171 -6.51 2.63 4.33
CA PHE A 171 -7.88 2.91 3.89
C PHE A 171 -8.11 4.40 3.69
N ASP A 172 -8.88 4.76 2.68
CA ASP A 172 -9.38 6.12 2.56
C ASP A 172 -10.21 6.47 3.81
N HIS A 173 -10.05 7.68 4.32
CA HIS A 173 -10.76 8.09 5.53
C HIS A 173 -10.95 9.60 5.61
N GLN A 174 -11.90 10.03 6.44
CA GLN A 174 -12.13 11.42 6.77
C GLN A 174 -11.31 11.82 7.99
N ARG A 175 -10.45 12.81 7.88
CA ARG A 175 -9.62 13.32 8.99
C ARG A 175 -10.33 14.34 9.90
N GLY A 176 -11.53 14.75 9.58
CA GLY A 176 -12.37 15.60 10.43
C GLY A 176 -12.08 17.10 10.38
N TYR A 177 -10.90 17.52 10.02
CA TYR A 177 -10.52 18.94 9.94
C TYR A 177 -10.28 19.43 8.49
N HIS A 178 -10.44 18.56 7.51
CA HIS A 178 -10.33 18.88 6.10
C HIS A 178 -11.66 18.55 5.39
N PRO A 179 -12.13 19.40 4.47
CA PRO A 179 -13.40 19.17 3.78
C PRO A 179 -13.39 17.93 2.89
N ASP A 180 -12.24 17.61 2.31
CA ASP A 180 -12.09 16.44 1.46
C ASP A 180 -11.60 15.22 2.27
N PRO A 181 -12.05 14.00 1.96
CA PRO A 181 -11.45 12.78 2.48
C PRO A 181 -9.99 12.64 2.04
N PHE A 182 -9.24 11.84 2.78
CA PHE A 182 -7.90 11.41 2.39
C PHE A 182 -8.01 10.15 1.53
N TYR A 183 -7.52 10.24 0.30
CA TYR A 183 -7.63 9.17 -0.71
C TYR A 183 -6.33 8.35 -0.87
N GLY A 184 -5.44 8.42 0.11
CA GLY A 184 -4.18 7.68 0.12
C GLY A 184 -4.29 6.19 0.46
N GLY A 185 -5.47 5.68 0.76
CA GLY A 185 -5.68 4.28 1.09
C GLY A 185 -5.34 3.31 -0.05
N LEU A 186 -4.87 2.12 0.30
CA LEU A 186 -4.77 0.99 -0.63
C LEU A 186 -6.16 0.49 -1.04
N MET A 187 -7.11 0.69 -0.17
CA MET A 187 -8.53 0.41 -0.35
C MET A 187 -9.34 1.67 -0.05
N ASP A 188 -10.51 1.77 -0.62
CA ASP A 188 -11.43 2.86 -0.30
C ASP A 188 -12.08 2.69 1.08
N VAL A 189 -12.99 3.60 1.45
CA VAL A 189 -13.72 3.55 2.72
C VAL A 189 -14.60 2.29 2.87
N PHE A 190 -14.96 1.65 1.77
CA PHE A 190 -15.75 0.42 1.72
C PHE A 190 -14.89 -0.84 1.59
N ARG A 191 -13.58 -0.71 1.71
CA ARG A 191 -12.61 -1.81 1.57
C ARG A 191 -12.49 -2.38 0.15
N GLN A 192 -12.90 -1.60 -0.88
CA GLN A 192 -12.65 -2.00 -2.27
C GLN A 192 -11.19 -1.74 -2.63
N PRO A 193 -10.46 -2.74 -3.15
CA PRO A 193 -9.03 -2.59 -3.45
C PRO A 193 -8.81 -1.66 -4.64
N LYS A 194 -7.82 -0.78 -4.50
CA LYS A 194 -7.32 0.08 -5.57
C LYS A 194 -6.12 -0.56 -6.28
N TYR A 195 -5.58 0.06 -7.31
CA TYR A 195 -4.40 -0.49 -8.01
C TYR A 195 -3.16 -0.59 -7.11
N SER A 196 -3.00 0.31 -6.16
CA SER A 196 -1.93 0.24 -5.17
C SER A 196 -1.99 -1.02 -4.30
N TYR A 197 -3.17 -1.54 -3.98
CA TYR A 197 -3.31 -2.83 -3.30
C TYR A 197 -2.65 -3.97 -4.09
N TYR A 198 -2.91 -4.06 -5.38
CA TYR A 198 -2.30 -5.10 -6.24
C TYR A 198 -0.81 -4.87 -6.46
N MET A 199 -0.36 -3.62 -6.52
CA MET A 199 1.06 -3.28 -6.55
C MET A 199 1.78 -3.82 -5.32
N PHE A 200 1.24 -3.62 -4.11
CA PHE A 200 1.81 -4.18 -2.87
C PHE A 200 1.71 -5.70 -2.80
N LYS A 201 0.58 -6.26 -3.22
CA LYS A 201 0.38 -7.72 -3.28
C LYS A 201 1.45 -8.39 -4.16
N ALA A 202 1.83 -7.76 -5.25
CA ALA A 202 2.90 -8.23 -6.13
C ALA A 202 4.30 -8.22 -5.48
N GLN A 203 4.51 -7.55 -4.35
CA GLN A 203 5.80 -7.57 -3.65
C GLN A 203 6.00 -8.81 -2.78
N ARG A 204 4.98 -9.65 -2.62
CA ARG A 204 5.05 -10.89 -1.84
C ARG A 204 5.71 -12.00 -2.65
N SER A 205 6.30 -12.99 -1.95
CA SER A 205 6.79 -14.21 -2.59
C SER A 205 5.67 -14.89 -3.38
N PRO A 206 5.94 -15.46 -4.56
CA PRO A 206 4.97 -16.26 -5.30
C PRO A 206 4.68 -17.61 -4.66
N GLU A 207 5.37 -17.99 -3.59
CA GLU A 207 5.11 -19.22 -2.87
C GLU A 207 3.75 -19.18 -2.16
N LYS A 208 2.94 -20.20 -2.38
CA LYS A 208 1.67 -20.34 -1.68
C LYS A 208 1.89 -20.79 -0.24
N GLN A 209 1.36 -20.05 0.71
CA GLN A 209 1.41 -20.39 2.13
C GLN A 209 0.00 -20.78 2.61
N GLU A 210 -0.15 -22.00 3.10
CA GLU A 210 -1.46 -22.55 3.48
C GLU A 210 -2.19 -21.78 4.59
N ARG A 211 -1.43 -21.10 5.46
CA ARG A 211 -1.99 -20.38 6.62
C ARG A 211 -2.24 -18.89 6.36
N LEU A 212 -1.85 -18.40 5.20
CA LEU A 212 -2.02 -17.01 4.85
C LEU A 212 -2.92 -16.89 3.61
N PHE A 213 -3.89 -15.99 3.71
CA PHE A 213 -4.74 -15.63 2.57
C PHE A 213 -3.94 -14.86 1.52
N GLU A 214 -4.40 -14.93 0.28
CA GLU A 214 -3.88 -14.15 -0.83
C GLU A 214 -2.38 -14.29 -1.08
N THR A 215 -1.83 -15.48 -0.81
CA THR A 215 -0.46 -15.85 -1.17
C THR A 215 -0.45 -16.69 -2.45
N GLY A 216 0.70 -16.77 -3.09
CA GLY A 216 0.89 -17.50 -4.33
C GLY A 216 1.20 -16.58 -5.51
N PRO A 217 1.34 -17.15 -6.70
CA PRO A 217 1.58 -16.38 -7.92
C PRO A 217 0.41 -15.48 -8.23
N MET A 218 0.71 -14.26 -8.70
CA MET A 218 -0.30 -13.32 -9.15
C MET A 218 0.15 -12.52 -10.36
N VAL A 219 -0.81 -12.12 -11.17
CA VAL A 219 -0.70 -11.10 -12.20
C VAL A 219 -1.98 -10.27 -12.21
N TYR A 220 -1.87 -8.96 -12.38
CA TYR A 220 -3.01 -8.05 -12.37
C TYR A 220 -2.83 -6.94 -13.39
N ILE A 221 -3.80 -6.77 -14.28
CA ILE A 221 -3.83 -5.68 -15.28
C ILE A 221 -4.50 -4.47 -14.64
N ALA A 222 -3.76 -3.39 -14.48
CA ALA A 222 -4.26 -2.12 -13.99
C ALA A 222 -4.71 -1.24 -15.17
N HIS A 223 -5.81 -1.62 -15.80
CA HIS A 223 -6.36 -0.97 -16.98
C HIS A 223 -7.86 -1.28 -17.12
N GLU A 224 -8.68 -0.32 -17.51
CA GLU A 224 -10.13 -0.48 -17.55
C GLU A 224 -10.70 -0.55 -18.98
N MET A 225 -9.87 -0.39 -19.99
CA MET A 225 -10.27 -0.38 -21.41
C MET A 225 -11.43 0.58 -21.72
N THR A 226 -11.37 1.78 -21.14
CA THR A 226 -12.36 2.85 -21.29
C THR A 226 -11.90 3.93 -22.28
N PRO A 227 -12.76 4.90 -22.63
CA PRO A 227 -12.33 6.07 -23.41
C PRO A 227 -11.26 6.93 -22.75
N PHE A 228 -11.09 6.81 -21.42
CA PHE A 228 -10.15 7.58 -20.61
C PHE A 228 -8.88 6.79 -20.27
N SER A 229 -8.84 5.54 -20.69
CA SER A 229 -7.68 4.67 -20.47
C SER A 229 -6.48 5.09 -21.30
N SER A 230 -5.29 4.89 -20.74
CA SER A 230 -4.02 5.09 -21.43
C SER A 230 -3.86 4.10 -22.60
N LYS A 231 -3.02 4.45 -23.56
CA LYS A 231 -2.52 3.46 -24.53
C LYS A 231 -1.56 2.46 -23.88
N ASP A 232 -0.85 2.88 -22.85
CA ASP A 232 0.06 2.04 -22.09
C ASP A 232 -0.71 1.22 -21.08
N VAL A 233 -0.40 -0.07 -20.99
CA VAL A 233 -1.01 -1.00 -20.05
C VAL A 233 -0.05 -1.30 -18.91
N THR A 234 -0.46 -0.99 -17.68
CA THR A 234 0.30 -1.30 -16.47
C THR A 234 -0.13 -2.67 -15.91
N VAL A 235 0.87 -3.47 -15.52
CA VAL A 235 0.66 -4.80 -14.93
C VAL A 235 1.49 -4.92 -13.66
N TYR A 236 0.90 -5.51 -12.63
CA TYR A 236 1.58 -5.90 -11.39
C TYR A 236 1.68 -7.42 -11.30
N SER A 237 2.85 -7.95 -10.98
CA SER A 237 3.06 -9.39 -10.87
C SER A 237 4.23 -9.73 -9.96
N ASN A 238 4.15 -10.87 -9.27
CA ASN A 238 5.26 -11.48 -8.55
C ASN A 238 5.86 -12.68 -9.30
N CYS A 239 5.44 -12.90 -10.54
CA CYS A 239 6.00 -13.93 -11.41
C CYS A 239 7.32 -13.49 -12.05
N GLU A 240 8.09 -14.42 -12.57
CA GLU A 240 9.39 -14.17 -13.23
C GLU A 240 9.24 -13.46 -14.58
N GLU A 241 8.18 -13.79 -15.28
CA GLU A 241 7.85 -13.24 -16.59
C GLU A 241 6.35 -12.93 -16.68
N VAL A 242 6.00 -11.85 -17.37
CA VAL A 242 4.63 -11.51 -17.73
C VAL A 242 4.48 -11.42 -19.23
N ARG A 243 3.52 -12.15 -19.75
CA ARG A 243 3.08 -12.05 -21.15
C ARG A 243 1.75 -11.33 -21.21
N LEU A 244 1.71 -10.21 -21.93
CA LEU A 244 0.48 -9.46 -22.15
C LEU A 244 0.02 -9.64 -23.60
N THR A 245 -1.21 -10.06 -23.79
CA THR A 245 -1.84 -10.24 -25.11
C THR A 245 -3.06 -9.32 -25.23
N PHE A 246 -3.10 -8.54 -26.32
CA PHE A 246 -4.31 -7.87 -26.74
C PHE A 246 -4.98 -8.72 -27.81
N MET A 247 -6.05 -9.42 -27.46
CA MET A 247 -6.63 -10.49 -28.30
C MET A 247 -7.20 -9.99 -29.62
N ARG A 248 -7.61 -8.73 -29.69
CA ARG A 248 -8.30 -8.20 -30.86
C ARG A 248 -7.43 -8.11 -32.13
N ASP A 249 -6.18 -7.66 -31.96
CA ASP A 249 -5.25 -7.46 -33.08
C ASP A 249 -4.14 -8.52 -33.12
N GLY A 250 -4.20 -9.47 -32.17
CA GLY A 250 -3.19 -10.53 -32.06
C GLY A 250 -1.83 -10.04 -31.59
N LYS A 251 -1.73 -8.77 -31.15
CA LYS A 251 -0.48 -8.21 -30.65
C LYS A 251 -0.11 -8.86 -29.32
N VAL A 252 1.08 -9.41 -29.26
CA VAL A 252 1.65 -10.01 -28.06
C VAL A 252 2.88 -9.20 -27.64
N SER A 253 2.92 -8.80 -26.38
CA SER A 253 4.10 -8.19 -25.76
C SER A 253 4.55 -9.05 -24.59
N THR A 254 5.84 -9.27 -24.46
CA THR A 254 6.44 -10.07 -23.37
C THR A 254 7.41 -9.20 -22.59
N TYR A 255 7.37 -9.31 -21.29
CA TYR A 255 8.30 -8.68 -20.37
C TYR A 255 8.94 -9.75 -19.49
N SER A 256 10.26 -9.77 -19.47
CA SER A 256 11.01 -10.62 -18.53
C SER A 256 11.54 -9.77 -17.40
N LYS A 257 11.21 -10.16 -16.16
CA LYS A 257 11.63 -9.44 -14.97
C LYS A 257 13.16 -9.48 -14.83
N PRO A 258 13.84 -8.34 -14.74
CA PRO A 258 15.27 -8.33 -14.50
C PRO A 258 15.57 -8.81 -13.08
N LEU A 259 16.62 -9.60 -12.92
CA LEU A 259 17.19 -9.88 -11.60
C LEU A 259 17.91 -8.59 -11.14
N THR A 260 17.35 -7.96 -10.11
CA THR A 260 17.96 -6.77 -9.51
C THR A 260 18.46 -7.10 -8.10
N GLU A 261 19.66 -6.67 -7.77
CA GLU A 261 20.22 -6.88 -6.43
C GLU A 261 19.66 -5.90 -5.39
N ALA A 262 19.06 -4.79 -5.84
CA ALA A 262 18.50 -3.76 -4.97
C ALA A 262 17.20 -3.17 -5.55
N GLY A 263 16.36 -2.70 -4.66
CA GLY A 263 15.07 -2.11 -5.00
C GLY A 263 13.90 -3.06 -4.75
N MET A 264 12.71 -2.64 -5.18
CA MET A 264 11.49 -3.42 -4.92
C MET A 264 11.53 -4.79 -5.64
N PRO A 265 11.03 -5.86 -4.99
CA PRO A 265 11.13 -7.23 -5.52
C PRO A 265 10.42 -7.42 -6.85
N SER A 266 9.31 -6.73 -7.05
CA SER A 266 8.49 -6.83 -8.25
C SER A 266 8.23 -5.43 -8.80
N PRO A 267 9.05 -4.96 -9.76
CA PRO A 267 8.91 -3.63 -10.34
C PRO A 267 7.56 -3.50 -11.08
N VAL A 268 7.09 -2.28 -11.18
CA VAL A 268 5.91 -1.96 -12.00
C VAL A 268 6.24 -2.20 -13.46
N ILE A 269 5.42 -3.00 -14.12
CA ILE A 269 5.58 -3.34 -15.55
C ILE A 269 4.66 -2.44 -16.36
N THR A 270 5.19 -1.78 -17.38
CA THR A 270 4.40 -1.00 -18.32
C THR A 270 4.67 -1.49 -19.74
N PHE A 271 3.63 -1.88 -20.44
CA PHE A 271 3.67 -2.25 -21.85
C PHE A 271 3.20 -1.04 -22.68
N PRO A 272 4.09 -0.40 -23.42
CA PRO A 272 3.76 0.82 -24.14
C PRO A 272 2.90 0.55 -25.39
N ASP A 273 2.00 1.47 -25.68
CA ASP A 273 1.20 1.54 -26.93
C ASP A 273 0.44 0.25 -27.28
N VAL A 274 -0.13 -0.41 -26.27
CA VAL A 274 -0.89 -1.67 -26.43
C VAL A 274 -2.35 -1.40 -26.79
N TYR A 275 -2.99 -0.42 -26.15
CA TYR A 275 -4.42 -0.17 -26.28
C TYR A 275 -4.70 1.16 -26.99
N ASP A 276 -5.68 1.17 -27.90
CA ASP A 276 -6.18 2.39 -28.54
C ASP A 276 -7.70 2.36 -28.63
N PHE A 277 -8.35 3.14 -27.77
CA PHE A 277 -9.82 3.21 -27.73
C PHE A 277 -10.43 3.68 -29.07
N GLN A 278 -9.81 4.63 -29.77
CA GLN A 278 -10.36 5.13 -31.03
C GLN A 278 -10.30 4.07 -32.13
N MET A 279 -9.23 3.32 -32.20
CA MET A 279 -9.13 2.17 -33.09
C MET A 279 -10.12 1.09 -32.70
N ASP A 280 -10.24 0.76 -31.40
CA ASP A 280 -11.22 -0.19 -30.90
C ASP A 280 -12.64 0.21 -31.28
N LYS A 281 -13.01 1.47 -31.06
CA LYS A 281 -14.32 2.02 -31.44
C LYS A 281 -14.57 1.98 -32.96
N ALA A 282 -13.60 2.35 -33.77
CA ALA A 282 -13.72 2.36 -35.21
C ALA A 282 -13.90 0.94 -35.80
N MET A 283 -13.16 -0.01 -35.25
CA MET A 283 -13.26 -1.41 -35.66
C MET A 283 -14.55 -2.08 -35.15
N SER A 284 -15.01 -1.70 -33.93
CA SER A 284 -16.25 -2.19 -33.34
C SER A 284 -17.49 -1.91 -34.16
N ARG A 285 -17.47 -0.85 -34.96
CA ARG A 285 -18.55 -0.51 -35.89
C ARG A 285 -18.57 -1.44 -37.11
N LYS A 286 -17.48 -2.16 -37.40
CA LYS A 286 -17.29 -2.97 -38.62
C LYS A 286 -17.40 -4.46 -38.39
N LYS A 287 -17.28 -4.97 -37.16
CA LYS A 287 -17.27 -6.42 -36.86
C LYS A 287 -17.98 -6.71 -35.52
N LYS A 288 -18.43 -7.97 -35.32
CA LYS A 288 -18.94 -8.48 -34.06
C LYS A 288 -17.85 -8.37 -32.96
N GLN A 289 -18.22 -7.86 -31.79
CA GLN A 289 -17.31 -7.36 -30.76
C GLN A 289 -16.99 -8.36 -29.64
N GLU A 290 -17.25 -9.64 -29.85
CA GLU A 290 -17.34 -10.59 -28.71
C GLU A 290 -15.99 -10.95 -28.07
N ASP A 291 -14.85 -10.70 -28.76
CA ASP A 291 -13.55 -11.23 -28.34
C ASP A 291 -12.47 -10.14 -28.06
N VAL A 292 -12.87 -8.95 -27.64
CA VAL A 292 -11.89 -7.90 -27.28
C VAL A 292 -11.53 -8.00 -25.83
N LEU A 293 -10.27 -8.32 -25.52
CA LEU A 293 -9.77 -8.39 -24.16
C LEU A 293 -8.26 -8.14 -24.09
N LEU A 294 -7.81 -7.74 -22.93
CA LEU A 294 -6.43 -7.84 -22.49
C LEU A 294 -6.29 -9.09 -21.63
N LEU A 295 -5.34 -9.96 -21.95
CA LEU A 295 -4.98 -11.14 -21.16
C LEU A 295 -3.54 -10.99 -20.69
N ALA A 296 -3.32 -11.01 -19.39
CA ALA A 296 -2.00 -11.12 -18.79
C ALA A 296 -1.79 -12.54 -18.23
N GLU A 297 -0.66 -13.13 -18.55
CA GLU A 297 -0.21 -14.42 -18.06
C GLU A 297 1.09 -14.21 -17.27
N GLY A 298 1.10 -14.64 -16.00
CA GLY A 298 2.30 -14.70 -15.17
C GLY A 298 2.96 -16.06 -15.28
N LEU A 299 4.27 -16.08 -15.57
CA LEU A 299 5.03 -17.32 -15.78
C LEU A 299 6.11 -17.48 -14.71
N ILE A 300 6.28 -18.73 -14.25
CA ILE A 300 7.40 -19.20 -13.43
C ILE A 300 7.95 -20.47 -14.08
N ASP A 301 9.25 -20.56 -14.24
CA ASP A 301 9.90 -21.67 -14.95
C ASP A 301 9.29 -21.92 -16.35
N GLY A 302 8.90 -20.85 -17.06
CA GLY A 302 8.27 -20.91 -18.36
C GLY A 302 6.84 -21.44 -18.41
N LYS A 303 6.22 -21.73 -17.24
CA LYS A 303 4.85 -22.21 -17.14
C LYS A 303 3.92 -21.09 -16.68
N VAL A 304 2.74 -21.00 -17.28
CA VAL A 304 1.70 -20.08 -16.84
C VAL A 304 1.15 -20.55 -15.50
N VAL A 305 1.26 -19.72 -14.48
CA VAL A 305 0.84 -20.00 -13.08
C VAL A 305 -0.25 -19.04 -12.57
N ALA A 306 -0.44 -17.92 -13.25
CA ALA A 306 -1.49 -16.95 -12.93
C ALA A 306 -1.97 -16.28 -14.22
N THR A 307 -3.25 -15.91 -14.25
CA THR A 307 -3.85 -15.15 -15.36
C THR A 307 -4.78 -14.06 -14.85
N HIS A 308 -4.88 -12.98 -15.59
CA HIS A 308 -5.86 -11.93 -15.35
C HIS A 308 -6.37 -11.39 -16.69
N GLU A 309 -7.68 -11.22 -16.79
CA GLU A 309 -8.35 -10.72 -18.00
C GLU A 309 -9.09 -9.43 -17.71
N VAL A 310 -9.05 -8.50 -18.67
CA VAL A 310 -9.84 -7.27 -18.65
C VAL A 310 -10.59 -7.14 -19.97
N HIS A 311 -11.90 -6.93 -19.86
CA HIS A 311 -12.79 -6.71 -20.99
C HIS A 311 -13.36 -5.30 -20.97
N PRO A 312 -13.49 -4.64 -22.14
CA PRO A 312 -14.14 -3.34 -22.20
C PRO A 312 -15.65 -3.49 -21.95
N ALA A 313 -16.14 -2.88 -20.88
CA ALA A 313 -17.57 -2.90 -20.60
C ALA A 313 -18.36 -2.11 -21.65
N ARG A 314 -19.42 -2.70 -22.15
CA ARG A 314 -20.30 -2.14 -23.19
C ARG A 314 -21.49 -1.39 -22.56
N ARG A 315 -22.64 -1.41 -23.20
CA ARG A 315 -23.85 -0.76 -22.69
C ARG A 315 -24.30 -1.41 -21.39
N PRO A 316 -24.65 -0.64 -20.34
CA PRO A 316 -25.20 -1.19 -19.10
C PRO A 316 -26.50 -1.93 -19.35
N GLU A 317 -26.63 -3.16 -18.85
CA GLU A 317 -27.82 -4.00 -19.05
C GLU A 317 -28.27 -4.73 -17.78
N LYS A 318 -27.39 -4.92 -16.80
CA LYS A 318 -27.71 -5.66 -15.58
C LYS A 318 -27.00 -5.16 -14.34
N LEU A 319 -27.53 -5.51 -13.18
CA LEU A 319 -26.88 -5.38 -11.90
C LEU A 319 -26.25 -6.71 -11.50
N LEU A 320 -25.03 -6.65 -11.01
CA LEU A 320 -24.35 -7.76 -10.35
C LEU A 320 -24.40 -7.55 -8.84
N LEU A 321 -24.50 -8.64 -8.11
CA LEU A 321 -24.44 -8.64 -6.65
C LEU A 321 -23.62 -9.84 -6.20
N TRP A 322 -22.63 -9.62 -5.33
CA TRP A 322 -21.84 -10.71 -4.75
C TRP A 322 -21.39 -10.38 -3.33
N VAL A 323 -21.03 -11.41 -2.61
CA VAL A 323 -20.44 -11.30 -1.28
C VAL A 323 -18.93 -11.29 -1.43
N ASP A 324 -18.29 -10.29 -0.86
CA ASP A 324 -16.82 -10.20 -0.74
C ASP A 324 -16.41 -10.83 0.59
N ASN A 325 -16.10 -12.12 0.56
CA ASN A 325 -15.67 -12.89 1.72
C ASN A 325 -14.24 -13.41 1.61
N GLU A 326 -13.54 -13.13 0.49
CA GLU A 326 -12.13 -13.53 0.25
C GLU A 326 -11.83 -14.99 0.63
N GLY A 327 -12.79 -15.88 0.42
CA GLY A 327 -12.68 -17.29 0.76
C GLY A 327 -12.88 -17.62 2.24
N VAL A 328 -13.22 -16.64 3.08
CA VAL A 328 -13.56 -16.84 4.49
C VAL A 328 -15.06 -17.13 4.62
N ASN A 329 -15.41 -18.20 5.34
CA ASN A 329 -16.79 -18.52 5.61
C ASN A 329 -17.35 -17.62 6.70
N LEU A 330 -18.48 -16.98 6.41
CA LEU A 330 -19.24 -16.20 7.39
C LEU A 330 -19.75 -17.12 8.51
N LYS A 331 -19.51 -16.71 9.76
CA LYS A 331 -20.00 -17.41 10.95
C LYS A 331 -21.21 -16.66 11.50
N ALA A 332 -22.33 -17.36 11.65
CA ALA A 332 -23.56 -16.78 12.19
C ALA A 332 -23.53 -16.76 13.72
N ASP A 333 -22.55 -16.07 14.31
CA ASP A 333 -22.35 -15.98 15.77
C ASP A 333 -22.71 -14.59 16.34
N GLY A 334 -23.21 -13.67 15.50
CA GLY A 334 -23.59 -12.32 15.88
C GLY A 334 -22.45 -11.30 15.93
N SER A 335 -21.21 -11.73 15.67
CA SER A 335 -20.02 -10.86 15.64
C SER A 335 -19.36 -10.75 14.27
N ASP A 336 -19.65 -11.66 13.36
CA ASP A 336 -19.05 -11.71 12.03
C ASP A 336 -19.87 -10.91 11.00
N PHE A 337 -19.20 -10.41 9.96
CA PHE A 337 -19.84 -9.66 8.88
C PHE A 337 -19.09 -9.85 7.56
N VAL A 338 -19.78 -9.56 6.46
CA VAL A 338 -19.19 -9.54 5.11
C VAL A 338 -19.63 -8.29 4.36
N THR A 339 -18.83 -7.88 3.39
CA THR A 339 -19.20 -6.82 2.46
C THR A 339 -20.02 -7.41 1.33
N VAL A 340 -21.14 -6.79 1.01
CA VAL A 340 -21.94 -7.09 -0.18
C VAL A 340 -21.63 -6.02 -1.23
N VAL A 341 -21.16 -6.44 -2.39
CA VAL A 341 -20.80 -5.54 -3.48
C VAL A 341 -21.87 -5.58 -4.55
N ALA A 342 -22.28 -4.40 -5.02
CA ALA A 342 -23.20 -4.24 -6.15
C ALA A 342 -22.50 -3.47 -7.27
N ALA A 343 -22.66 -3.92 -8.51
CA ALA A 343 -22.09 -3.26 -9.67
C ALA A 343 -23.04 -3.24 -10.86
N VAL A 344 -22.91 -2.20 -11.67
CA VAL A 344 -23.56 -2.11 -13.00
C VAL A 344 -22.67 -2.82 -14.01
N ALA A 345 -23.25 -3.69 -14.83
CA ALA A 345 -22.53 -4.46 -15.83
C ALA A 345 -23.24 -4.48 -17.20
N ASP A 346 -22.48 -4.81 -18.21
CA ASP A 346 -23.02 -5.10 -19.56
C ASP A 346 -23.67 -6.49 -19.63
N LYS A 347 -24.19 -6.86 -20.79
CA LYS A 347 -24.82 -8.17 -21.02
C LYS A 347 -23.92 -9.36 -20.69
N ASN A 348 -22.61 -9.22 -20.85
CA ASN A 348 -21.60 -10.27 -20.63
C ASN A 348 -21.12 -10.33 -19.17
N GLY A 349 -21.49 -9.37 -18.35
CA GLY A 349 -21.07 -9.30 -16.94
C GLY A 349 -19.83 -8.43 -16.71
N ASN A 350 -19.34 -7.72 -17.73
CA ASN A 350 -18.23 -6.81 -17.56
C ASN A 350 -18.71 -5.57 -16.80
N ILE A 351 -18.06 -5.29 -15.67
CA ILE A 351 -18.42 -4.17 -14.79
C ILE A 351 -18.17 -2.86 -15.52
N LYS A 352 -19.21 -2.03 -15.56
CA LYS A 352 -19.12 -0.69 -16.13
C LYS A 352 -18.34 0.23 -15.20
N ARG A 353 -17.12 0.52 -15.60
CA ARG A 353 -16.32 1.60 -15.03
C ARG A 353 -16.71 2.93 -15.68
N LEU A 354 -16.27 4.04 -15.16
CA LEU A 354 -16.62 5.37 -15.66
C LEU A 354 -16.30 5.59 -17.15
#